data_16fd2d769013935d2de515db0432f749
#
_entry.id   16fd2d769013935d2de515db0432f749
#
_cell.length_a   1.000
_cell.length_b   1.000
_cell.length_c   1.000
_cell.angle_alpha   90.00
_cell.angle_beta   90.00
_cell.angle_gamma   90.00
#
_symmetry.space_group_name_H-M   'P 1'
#
loop_
_entity.id
_entity.type
_entity.pdbx_description
1 polymer ?
#
loop_
_entity_poly.entity_id
_entity_poly.type
_entity_poly.pdbx_seq_one_letter_code
_entity_poly.pdbx_strand_id
1 'polypeptide(L)' 'QSTQQWLRGLKLAQARTLRDQGTSVADAARLTGYRSPSALTAALRRGG' A
#
# COMPACT_ATOMS: atom_id res chain seq x y z
N GLN A 1 -10.95 -1.58 -17.37
CA GLN A 1 -10.07 -1.27 -16.23
C GLN A 1 -8.83 -0.54 -16.74
N SER A 2 -8.42 0.49 -16.01
CA SER A 2 -7.24 1.24 -16.38
C SER A 2 -5.99 0.62 -15.77
N THR A 3 -4.84 0.86 -16.42
CA THR A 3 -3.55 0.42 -15.91
C THR A 3 -3.29 0.96 -14.51
N GLN A 4 -3.73 2.20 -14.26
CA GLN A 4 -3.53 2.83 -12.95
C GLN A 4 -4.28 2.10 -11.84
N GLN A 5 -5.50 1.65 -12.13
CA GLN A 5 -6.27 0.90 -11.14
C GLN A 5 -5.59 -0.43 -10.82
N TRP A 6 -5.08 -1.10 -11.84
CA TRP A 6 -4.34 -2.35 -11.63
C TRP A 6 -3.10 -2.14 -10.77
N LEU A 7 -2.35 -1.07 -11.06
CA LEU A 7 -1.13 -0.76 -10.29
C LEU A 7 -1.45 -0.42 -8.84
N ARG A 8 -2.55 0.30 -8.61
CA ARG A 8 -2.98 0.61 -7.24
C ARG A 8 -3.30 -0.65 -6.46
N GLY A 9 -3.99 -1.59 -7.09
CA GLY A 9 -4.31 -2.86 -6.46
C GLY A 9 -3.07 -3.66 -6.13
N LEU A 10 -2.10 -3.66 -7.05
CA LEU A 10 -0.84 -4.36 -6.84
C LEU A 10 -0.04 -3.75 -5.68
N LYS A 11 0.06 -2.42 -5.64
CA LYS A 11 0.76 -1.73 -4.57
C LYS A 11 0.11 -2.01 -3.22
N LEU A 12 -1.20 -1.98 -3.17
CA LEU A 12 -1.93 -2.23 -1.93
C LEU A 12 -1.71 -3.66 -1.45
N ALA A 13 -1.74 -4.63 -2.37
CA ALA A 13 -1.49 -6.03 -2.02
C ALA A 13 -0.09 -6.22 -1.47
N GLN A 14 0.91 -5.57 -2.08
CA GLN A 14 2.29 -5.63 -1.59
C GLN A 14 2.39 -5.02 -0.19
N ALA A 15 1.74 -3.89 0.03
CA ALA A 15 1.76 -3.23 1.33
C ALA A 15 1.14 -4.12 2.41
N ARG A 16 0.05 -4.78 2.10
CA ARG A 16 -0.58 -5.70 3.05
C ARG A 16 0.34 -6.86 3.41
N THR A 17 1.02 -7.42 2.41
CA THR A 17 1.98 -8.50 2.65
C THR A 17 3.09 -8.02 3.57
N LEU A 18 3.64 -6.84 3.33
CA LEU A 18 4.69 -6.27 4.16
C LEU A 18 4.20 -6.06 5.59
N ARG A 19 2.98 -5.56 5.77
CA ARG A 19 2.42 -5.36 7.10
C ARG A 19 2.24 -6.69 7.83
N ASP A 20 1.80 -7.71 7.11
CA ASP A 20 1.65 -9.05 7.70
C ASP A 20 2.98 -9.62 8.15
N GLN A 21 4.08 -9.23 7.50
CA GLN A 21 5.42 -9.66 7.85
C GLN A 21 6.02 -8.85 9.00
N GLY A 22 5.29 -7.88 9.53
CA GLY A 22 5.75 -7.04 10.62
C GLY A 22 6.43 -5.75 10.19
N THR A 23 6.40 -5.43 8.90
CA THR A 23 6.98 -4.19 8.39
C THR A 23 6.15 -3.00 8.88
N SER A 24 6.83 -1.94 9.33
CA SER A 24 6.14 -0.74 9.79
C SER A 24 5.40 -0.07 8.62
N VAL A 25 4.35 0.69 8.95
CA VAL A 25 3.58 1.37 7.92
C VAL A 25 4.46 2.37 7.15
N ALA A 26 5.41 3.02 7.83
CA ALA A 26 6.32 3.96 7.19
C ALA A 26 7.20 3.25 6.16
N ASP A 27 7.77 2.11 6.52
CA ASP A 27 8.61 1.34 5.61
C ASP A 27 7.78 0.75 4.48
N ALA A 28 6.60 0.23 4.78
CA ALA A 28 5.73 -0.33 3.75
C ALA A 28 5.34 0.74 2.73
N ALA A 29 5.05 1.95 3.18
CA ALA A 29 4.71 3.06 2.29
C ALA A 29 5.90 3.38 1.37
N ARG A 30 7.09 3.45 1.93
CA ARG A 30 8.28 3.77 1.15
C ARG A 30 8.58 2.67 0.12
N LEU A 31 8.49 1.42 0.53
CA LEU A 31 8.82 0.29 -0.34
C LEU A 31 7.82 0.10 -1.47
N THR A 32 6.57 0.50 -1.25
CA THR A 32 5.53 0.36 -2.26
C THR A 32 5.29 1.64 -3.06
N GLY A 33 6.01 2.71 -2.75
CA GLY A 33 5.93 3.94 -3.52
C GLY A 33 4.80 4.88 -3.10
N TYR A 34 4.21 4.68 -1.93
CA TYR A 34 3.24 5.63 -1.41
C TYR A 34 3.93 6.90 -0.95
N ARG A 35 3.22 8.01 -1.08
CA ARG A 35 3.74 9.34 -0.77
C ARG A 35 4.09 9.48 0.71
N SER A 36 3.31 8.88 1.59
CA SER A 36 3.48 8.99 3.02
C SER A 36 2.81 7.80 3.71
N PRO A 37 3.18 7.54 4.99
CA PRO A 37 2.46 6.51 5.76
C PRO A 37 0.97 6.77 5.85
N SER A 38 0.57 8.04 5.96
CA SER A 38 -0.85 8.40 6.00
C SER A 38 -1.57 8.01 4.72
N ALA A 39 -0.92 8.20 3.57
CA ALA A 39 -1.49 7.81 2.28
C ALA A 39 -1.70 6.30 2.23
N LEU A 40 -0.74 5.52 2.70
CA LEU A 40 -0.88 4.08 2.74
C LEU A 40 -2.01 3.66 3.69
N THR A 41 -2.08 4.27 4.88
CA THR A 41 -3.13 3.96 5.83
C THR A 41 -4.52 4.21 5.23
N ALA A 42 -4.68 5.35 4.55
CA ALA A 42 -5.92 5.68 3.89
C ALA A 42 -6.28 4.65 2.81
N ALA A 43 -5.28 4.22 2.04
CA ALA A 43 -5.48 3.21 1.00
C ALA A 43 -5.90 1.88 1.60
N LEU A 44 -5.28 1.47 2.70
CA LEU A 44 -5.62 0.23 3.37
C LEU A 44 -7.06 0.25 3.89
N ARG A 45 -7.50 1.38 4.41
CA ARG A 45 -8.86 1.51 4.91
C ARG A 45 -9.87 1.43 3.78
N ARG A 46 -9.60 2.10 2.66
CA ARG A 46 -10.52 2.09 1.52
C ARG A 46 -10.52 0.76 0.79
N GLY A 47 -9.34 0.20 0.61
CA GLY A 47 -9.18 -1.02 -0.16
C GLY A 47 -9.51 -2.27 0.63
N GLY A 48 -9.66 -2.10 1.92
CA GLY A 48 -10.04 -3.22 2.77
C GLY A 48 -11.41 -3.68 2.42
#